data_11549960fa64e212a0209f9203a86aca
#
_entry.id   11549960fa64e212a0209f9203a86aca
#
_cell.length_a   1.000
_cell.length_b   1.000
_cell.length_c   1.000
_cell.angle_alpha   90.00
_cell.angle_beta   90.00
_cell.angle_gamma   90.00
#
_symmetry.space_group_name_H-M   'P 1'
#
loop_
_entity.id
_entity.type
_entity.pdbx_description
1 polymer ?
#
loop_
_entity_poly.entity_id
_entity_poly.type
_entity_poly.pdbx_seq_one_letter_code
_entity_poly.pdbx_strand_id
1 'polypeptide(L)'
;MSIKIITDSACDIPLTAQLKNVEIMNFHININGRDCEERKDYTMEEFYAELDKCEKIPTTAHITMVDFFEKYCELASKGITDIIHVTINKTASATHDAAVMARQMFYDENPNSHMNITVVDSRCYSVGYGYPVM
;
A
#
# COMPACT_ATOMS: atom_id res chain seq x y z
N MET A 1 -23.15 4.39 -3.85
CA MET A 1 -21.90 3.83 -4.39
C MET A 1 -20.75 4.73 -3.94
N SER A 2 -19.85 4.21 -3.13
CA SER A 2 -18.68 4.93 -2.61
C SER A 2 -17.44 4.11 -2.95
N ILE A 3 -16.60 4.64 -3.85
CA ILE A 3 -15.40 3.94 -4.35
C ILE A 3 -14.17 4.47 -3.66
N LYS A 4 -13.28 3.58 -3.23
CA LYS A 4 -11.97 3.90 -2.69
C LYS A 4 -10.90 3.20 -3.51
N ILE A 5 -9.82 3.91 -3.81
CA ILE A 5 -8.62 3.34 -4.40
C ILE A 5 -7.60 3.14 -3.28
N ILE A 6 -7.00 1.98 -3.21
CA ILE A 6 -5.85 1.70 -2.35
C ILE A 6 -4.63 1.45 -3.24
N THR A 7 -3.50 1.95 -2.83
CA THR A 7 -2.21 1.63 -3.45
C THR A 7 -1.11 1.58 -2.38
N ASP A 8 0.08 1.17 -2.74
CA ASP A 8 1.24 1.14 -1.86
C ASP A 8 2.19 2.32 -2.12
N SER A 9 3.10 2.58 -1.19
CA SER A 9 3.98 3.75 -1.22
C SER A 9 5.02 3.74 -2.35
N ALA A 10 5.31 2.58 -2.94
CA ALA A 10 6.19 2.50 -4.12
C ALA A 10 5.56 3.10 -5.40
N CYS A 11 4.34 3.66 -5.32
CA CYS A 11 3.70 4.41 -6.39
C CYS A 11 4.32 5.79 -6.65
N ASP A 12 5.18 6.27 -5.75
CA ASP A 12 5.86 7.58 -5.81
C ASP A 12 4.93 8.79 -6.02
N ILE A 13 3.67 8.69 -5.62
CA ILE A 13 2.77 9.84 -5.60
C ILE A 13 3.30 10.87 -4.60
N PRO A 14 3.50 12.13 -4.98
CA PRO A 14 4.01 13.15 -4.06
C PRO A 14 3.13 13.33 -2.82
N LEU A 15 3.75 13.56 -1.65
CA LEU A 15 3.03 13.84 -0.39
C LEU A 15 2.12 15.07 -0.49
N THR A 16 2.45 15.99 -1.41
CA THR A 16 1.68 17.21 -1.67
C THR A 16 0.46 16.99 -2.56
N ALA A 17 0.30 15.78 -3.15
CA ALA A 17 -0.84 15.48 -4.00
C ALA A 17 -2.15 15.49 -3.21
N GLN A 18 -3.15 16.20 -3.71
CA GLN A 18 -4.48 16.24 -3.10
C GLN A 18 -5.32 15.06 -3.60
N LEU A 19 -5.27 13.95 -2.88
CA LEU A 19 -5.99 12.73 -3.21
C LEU A 19 -7.32 12.68 -2.45
N LYS A 20 -8.43 12.64 -3.17
CA LYS A 20 -9.78 12.58 -2.55
C LYS A 20 -10.21 11.16 -2.20
N ASN A 21 -9.95 10.20 -3.08
CA ASN A 21 -10.45 8.83 -2.97
C ASN A 21 -9.35 7.78 -2.97
N VAL A 22 -8.10 8.19 -2.82
CA VAL A 22 -6.92 7.31 -2.81
C VAL A 22 -6.35 7.24 -1.40
N GLU A 23 -6.07 6.04 -0.94
CA GLU A 23 -5.28 5.78 0.26
C GLU A 23 -3.99 5.07 -0.12
N ILE A 24 -2.88 5.56 0.42
CA ILE A 24 -1.57 4.97 0.20
C ILE A 24 -1.17 4.25 1.48
N MET A 25 -0.90 2.95 1.37
CA MET A 25 -0.35 2.15 2.46
C MET A 25 1.17 2.09 2.31
N ASN A 26 1.87 2.30 3.41
CA ASN A 26 3.32 2.49 3.38
C ASN A 26 4.06 1.17 3.58
N PHE A 27 5.17 1.00 2.84
CA PHE A 27 6.15 -0.04 3.13
C PHE A 27 6.90 0.27 4.42
N HIS A 28 7.43 -0.77 5.03
CA HIS A 28 8.40 -0.65 6.10
C HIS A 28 9.82 -0.76 5.53
N ILE A 29 10.71 0.08 6.05
CA ILE A 29 12.11 0.12 5.67
C ILE A 29 12.95 -0.11 6.92
N ASN A 30 13.85 -1.08 6.86
CA ASN A 30 14.89 -1.25 7.88
C ASN A 30 16.17 -0.57 7.41
N ILE A 31 16.54 0.51 8.10
CA ILE A 31 17.76 1.26 7.86
C ILE A 31 18.59 1.30 9.15
N ASN A 32 19.83 0.81 9.08
CA ASN A 32 20.74 0.73 10.24
C ASN A 32 20.15 0.00 11.45
N GLY A 33 19.31 -1.04 11.23
CA GLY A 33 18.65 -1.80 12.28
C GLY A 33 17.41 -1.13 12.89
N ARG A 34 16.97 0.02 12.36
CA ARG A 34 15.76 0.71 12.76
C ARG A 34 14.66 0.47 11.73
N ASP A 35 13.51 -0.04 12.17
CA ASP A 35 12.33 -0.18 11.35
C ASP A 35 11.55 1.15 11.30
N CYS A 36 11.23 1.58 10.11
CA CYS A 36 10.56 2.84 9.84
C CYS A 36 9.46 2.64 8.80
N GLU A 37 8.39 3.37 8.96
CA GLU A 37 7.31 3.44 8.00
C GLU A 37 7.63 4.50 6.95
N GLU A 38 7.70 4.08 5.69
CA GLU A 38 7.95 4.99 4.57
C GLU A 38 6.94 6.14 4.56
N ARG A 39 7.37 7.32 4.14
CA ARG A 39 6.53 8.55 4.00
C ARG A 39 6.00 9.13 5.32
N LYS A 40 6.25 8.49 6.45
CA LYS A 40 5.78 8.91 7.76
C LYS A 40 6.94 9.26 8.70
N ASP A 41 7.94 8.38 8.77
CA ASP A 41 9.03 8.51 9.72
C ASP A 41 10.22 9.28 9.17
N TYR A 42 10.23 9.58 7.85
CA TYR A 42 11.26 10.35 7.16
C TYR A 42 10.66 11.27 6.11
N THR A 43 11.31 12.41 5.93
CA THR A 43 11.26 13.14 4.66
C THR A 43 12.20 12.46 3.64
N MET A 44 12.03 12.78 2.36
CA MET A 44 12.92 12.26 1.32
C MET A 44 14.38 12.69 1.55
N GLU A 45 14.58 13.93 1.96
CA GLU A 45 15.91 14.49 2.25
C GLU A 45 16.58 13.76 3.42
N GLU A 46 15.83 13.47 4.49
CA GLU A 46 16.33 12.73 5.65
C GLU A 46 16.69 11.29 5.26
N PHE A 47 15.83 10.63 4.47
CA PHE A 47 16.09 9.28 4.00
C PHE A 47 17.38 9.19 3.19
N TYR A 48 17.58 10.07 2.21
CA TYR A 48 18.79 10.06 1.39
C TYR A 48 20.05 10.44 2.21
N ALA A 49 19.92 11.37 3.15
CA ALA A 49 21.03 11.72 4.04
C ALA A 49 21.43 10.56 4.99
N GLU A 50 20.48 9.71 5.38
CA GLU A 50 20.75 8.48 6.13
C GLU A 50 21.34 7.39 5.22
N LEU A 51 20.80 7.24 4.01
CA LEU A 51 21.25 6.26 3.03
C LEU A 51 22.73 6.46 2.67
N ASP A 52 23.17 7.70 2.49
CA ASP A 52 24.57 8.04 2.21
C ASP A 52 25.55 7.63 3.32
N LYS A 53 25.05 7.44 4.55
CA LYS A 53 25.83 7.03 5.72
C LYS A 53 25.75 5.55 6.03
N CYS A 54 24.89 4.81 5.29
CA CYS A 54 24.67 3.40 5.55
C CYS A 54 25.89 2.55 5.12
N GLU A 55 26.36 1.70 6.03
CA GLU A 55 27.34 0.66 5.69
C GLU A 55 26.68 -0.52 4.94
N LYS A 56 25.39 -0.73 5.15
CA LYS A 56 24.61 -1.80 4.53
C LYS A 56 23.42 -1.18 3.81
N ILE A 57 23.08 -1.74 2.67
CA ILE A 57 21.88 -1.36 1.92
C ILE A 57 20.64 -1.62 2.79
N PRO A 58 19.76 -0.63 2.98
CA PRO A 58 18.49 -0.82 3.66
C PRO A 58 17.64 -1.93 3.02
N THR A 59 16.84 -2.58 3.83
CA THR A 59 15.89 -3.60 3.36
C THR A 59 14.46 -3.11 3.52
N THR A 60 13.57 -3.59 2.66
CA THR A 60 12.15 -3.29 2.74
C THR A 60 11.36 -4.52 3.14
N ALA A 61 10.28 -4.32 3.90
CA ALA A 61 9.27 -5.34 4.14
C ALA A 61 7.97 -4.93 3.43
N HIS A 62 7.37 -5.90 2.72
CA HIS A 62 6.09 -5.67 2.07
C HIS A 62 4.98 -5.50 3.11
N ILE A 63 3.88 -4.83 2.72
CA ILE A 63 2.68 -4.68 3.53
C ILE A 63 2.06 -6.07 3.72
N THR A 64 1.71 -6.41 4.95
CA THR A 64 1.25 -7.76 5.26
C THR A 64 -0.21 -7.99 4.87
N MET A 65 -0.60 -9.26 4.77
CA MET A 65 -2.00 -9.65 4.58
C MET A 65 -2.89 -9.10 5.71
N VAL A 66 -2.40 -9.07 6.95
CA VAL A 66 -3.15 -8.58 8.10
C VAL A 66 -3.41 -7.08 7.98
N ASP A 67 -2.39 -6.29 7.60
CA ASP A 67 -2.55 -4.83 7.41
C ASP A 67 -3.61 -4.52 6.34
N PHE A 68 -3.61 -5.26 5.23
CA PHE A 68 -4.62 -5.10 4.19
C PHE A 68 -6.01 -5.56 4.65
N PHE A 69 -6.11 -6.67 5.38
CA PHE A 69 -7.37 -7.13 5.93
C PHE A 69 -7.98 -6.10 6.87
N GLU A 70 -7.19 -5.56 7.81
CA GLU A 70 -7.63 -4.51 8.73
C GLU A 70 -8.08 -3.26 7.98
N LYS A 71 -7.35 -2.87 6.92
CA LYS A 71 -7.73 -1.74 6.06
C LYS A 71 -9.07 -2.00 5.35
N TYR A 72 -9.32 -3.18 4.84
CA TYR A 72 -10.60 -3.51 4.21
C TYR A 72 -11.75 -3.46 5.24
N CYS A 73 -11.54 -3.97 6.44
CA CYS A 73 -12.52 -3.90 7.53
C CYS A 73 -12.81 -2.43 7.94
N GLU A 74 -11.77 -1.62 8.04
CA GLU A 74 -11.89 -0.18 8.32
C GLU A 74 -12.77 0.51 7.28
N LEU A 75 -12.50 0.29 6.00
CA LEU A 75 -13.23 0.91 4.90
C LEU A 75 -14.68 0.42 4.81
N ALA A 76 -14.92 -0.87 5.07
CA ALA A 76 -16.26 -1.42 5.16
C ALA A 76 -17.07 -0.74 6.28
N SER A 77 -16.46 -0.53 7.46
CA SER A 77 -17.10 0.16 8.58
C SER A 77 -17.45 1.62 8.29
N LYS A 78 -16.72 2.25 7.37
CA LYS A 78 -16.99 3.62 6.86
C LYS A 78 -18.03 3.67 5.74
N GLY A 79 -18.62 2.54 5.37
CA GLY A 79 -19.64 2.45 4.33
C GLY A 79 -19.10 2.53 2.89
N ILE A 80 -17.82 2.23 2.68
CA ILE A 80 -17.28 2.07 1.33
C ILE A 80 -17.89 0.81 0.71
N THR A 81 -18.35 0.93 -0.53
CA THR A 81 -19.00 -0.16 -1.25
C THR A 81 -18.09 -0.86 -2.23
N ASP A 82 -17.05 -0.16 -2.71
CA ASP A 82 -16.15 -0.67 -3.73
C ASP A 82 -14.70 -0.24 -3.46
N ILE A 83 -13.79 -1.18 -3.53
CA ILE A 83 -12.34 -0.95 -3.42
C ILE A 83 -11.68 -1.40 -4.71
N ILE A 84 -10.84 -0.52 -5.27
CA ILE A 84 -9.86 -0.85 -6.31
C ILE A 84 -8.49 -0.78 -5.66
N HIS A 85 -7.86 -1.92 -5.45
CA HIS A 85 -6.54 -2.01 -4.84
C HIS A 85 -5.48 -2.26 -5.90
N VAL A 86 -4.72 -1.23 -6.26
CA VAL A 86 -3.65 -1.29 -7.26
C VAL A 86 -2.32 -1.48 -6.55
N THR A 87 -1.66 -2.60 -6.80
CA THR A 87 -0.38 -2.95 -6.17
C THR A 87 0.80 -2.76 -7.11
N ILE A 88 1.99 -2.60 -6.55
CA ILE A 88 3.24 -2.76 -7.31
C ILE A 88 3.25 -4.10 -8.06
N ASN A 89 4.05 -4.19 -9.12
CA ASN A 89 4.24 -5.41 -9.91
C ASN A 89 4.44 -6.65 -9.03
N LYS A 90 3.56 -7.65 -9.19
CA LYS A 90 3.56 -8.89 -8.41
C LYS A 90 4.83 -9.74 -8.56
N THR A 91 5.57 -9.56 -9.65
CA THR A 91 6.84 -10.28 -9.84
C THR A 91 7.99 -9.69 -9.03
N ALA A 92 7.81 -8.47 -8.50
CA ALA A 92 8.83 -7.77 -7.72
C ALA A 92 8.58 -7.80 -6.21
N SER A 93 7.33 -7.98 -5.79
CA SER A 93 6.95 -7.90 -4.38
C SER A 93 5.81 -8.87 -4.06
N ALA A 94 5.83 -9.44 -2.86
CA ALA A 94 4.72 -10.23 -2.33
C ALA A 94 3.48 -9.41 -1.98
N THR A 95 3.51 -8.08 -2.11
CA THR A 95 2.41 -7.17 -1.78
C THR A 95 1.12 -7.53 -2.51
N HIS A 96 1.19 -7.88 -3.79
CA HIS A 96 0.00 -8.29 -4.55
C HIS A 96 -0.64 -9.54 -3.97
N ASP A 97 0.15 -10.57 -3.70
CA ASP A 97 -0.36 -11.84 -3.17
C ASP A 97 -0.92 -11.65 -1.76
N ALA A 98 -0.28 -10.82 -0.93
CA ALA A 98 -0.79 -10.43 0.39
C ALA A 98 -2.17 -9.73 0.28
N ALA A 99 -2.35 -8.82 -0.68
CA ALA A 99 -3.62 -8.16 -0.93
C ALA A 99 -4.73 -9.12 -1.39
N VAL A 100 -4.38 -10.08 -2.27
CA VAL A 100 -5.32 -11.13 -2.72
C VAL A 100 -5.75 -12.04 -1.56
N MET A 101 -4.80 -12.44 -0.71
CA MET A 101 -5.09 -13.25 0.47
C MET A 101 -5.95 -12.48 1.49
N ALA A 102 -5.64 -11.20 1.72
CA ALA A 102 -6.44 -10.33 2.59
C ALA A 102 -7.88 -10.18 2.10
N ARG A 103 -8.08 -10.04 0.79
CA ARG A 103 -9.42 -10.00 0.19
C ARG A 103 -10.19 -11.29 0.46
N GLN A 104 -9.55 -12.46 0.30
CA GLN A 104 -10.20 -13.73 0.57
C GLN A 104 -10.58 -13.82 2.04
N MET A 105 -9.66 -13.52 2.95
CA MET A 105 -9.90 -13.47 4.39
C MET A 105 -11.06 -12.52 4.74
N PHE A 106 -11.13 -11.35 4.10
CA PHE A 106 -12.21 -10.40 4.32
C PHE A 106 -13.59 -11.02 4.00
N TYR A 107 -13.72 -11.71 2.87
CA TYR A 107 -15.00 -12.34 2.52
C TYR A 107 -15.35 -13.55 3.40
N ASP A 108 -14.35 -14.31 3.83
CA ASP A 108 -14.55 -15.46 4.73
C ASP A 108 -15.05 -14.99 6.11
N GLU A 109 -14.49 -13.91 6.63
CA GLU A 109 -14.87 -13.34 7.94
C GLU A 109 -16.12 -12.45 7.87
N ASN A 110 -16.50 -11.97 6.69
CA ASN A 110 -17.64 -11.07 6.48
C ASN A 110 -18.57 -11.58 5.37
N PRO A 111 -19.20 -12.77 5.53
CA PRO A 111 -19.98 -13.43 4.47
C PRO A 111 -21.21 -12.63 4.01
N ASN A 112 -21.67 -11.68 4.82
CA ASN A 112 -22.81 -10.81 4.49
C ASN A 112 -22.38 -9.44 3.95
N SER A 113 -21.10 -9.22 3.75
CA SER A 113 -20.60 -7.95 3.19
C SER A 113 -20.96 -7.84 1.70
N HIS A 114 -21.47 -6.68 1.30
CA HIS A 114 -21.69 -6.33 -0.11
C HIS A 114 -20.57 -5.48 -0.70
N MET A 115 -19.47 -5.30 0.03
CA MET A 115 -18.32 -4.55 -0.47
C MET A 115 -17.55 -5.36 -1.53
N ASN A 116 -17.31 -4.75 -2.70
CA ASN A 116 -16.52 -5.35 -3.76
C ASN A 116 -15.06 -4.94 -3.59
N ILE A 117 -14.15 -5.89 -3.62
CA ILE A 117 -12.70 -5.65 -3.56
C ILE A 117 -12.06 -6.20 -4.83
N THR A 118 -11.54 -5.32 -5.67
CA THR A 118 -10.79 -5.68 -6.87
C THR A 118 -9.32 -5.41 -6.64
N VAL A 119 -8.49 -6.45 -6.64
CA VAL A 119 -7.02 -6.33 -6.56
C VAL A 119 -6.45 -6.39 -7.96
N VAL A 120 -5.65 -5.38 -8.31
CA VAL A 120 -5.06 -5.18 -9.63
C VAL A 120 -3.54 -5.22 -9.53
N ASP A 121 -2.90 -6.15 -10.23
CA ASP A 121 -1.47 -6.10 -10.47
C ASP A 121 -1.17 -5.00 -11.49
N SER A 122 -0.47 -3.95 -11.08
CA SER A 122 -0.14 -2.85 -11.97
C SER A 122 0.80 -3.24 -13.11
N ARG A 123 1.59 -4.30 -12.91
CA ARG A 123 2.72 -4.69 -13.78
C ARG A 123 3.75 -3.58 -13.99
N CYS A 124 3.71 -2.57 -13.13
CA CYS A 124 4.51 -1.36 -13.20
C CYS A 124 5.23 -1.10 -11.88
N TYR A 125 6.12 -0.11 -11.92
CA TYR A 125 6.84 0.43 -10.77
C TYR A 125 6.66 1.94 -10.72
N SER A 126 6.81 2.52 -9.53
CA SER A 126 6.91 3.96 -9.33
C SER A 126 5.73 4.72 -9.96
N VAL A 127 6.00 5.83 -10.60
CA VAL A 127 5.00 6.67 -11.27
C VAL A 127 4.23 5.96 -12.38
N GLY A 128 4.71 4.81 -12.86
CA GLY A 128 4.03 4.02 -13.89
C GLY A 128 2.64 3.53 -13.46
N TYR A 129 2.43 3.32 -12.16
CA TYR A 129 1.10 3.05 -11.61
C TYR A 129 0.62 4.13 -10.65
N GLY A 130 1.51 4.96 -10.13
CA GLY A 130 1.12 6.10 -9.31
C GLY A 130 0.30 7.13 -10.09
N TYR A 131 0.70 7.45 -11.31
CA TYR A 131 -0.01 8.42 -12.14
C TYR A 131 -1.46 7.99 -12.48
N PRO A 132 -1.75 6.74 -12.90
CA PRO A 132 -3.13 6.31 -13.16
C PRO A 132 -4.07 6.30 -11.95
N VAL A 133 -3.55 6.23 -10.71
CA VAL A 133 -4.37 6.21 -9.49
C VAL A 133 -4.64 7.61 -8.92
N MET A 134 -3.94 8.64 -9.39
CA MET A 134 -4.21 10.03 -9.02
C MET A 134 -5.49 10.57 -9.68
#